data_9f6bbfb173eb0a48b73312637936b7e5
#
_entry.id   9f6bbfb173eb0a48b73312637936b7e5
#
_cell.length_a   1.000
_cell.length_b   1.000
_cell.length_c   1.000
_cell.angle_alpha   90.00
_cell.angle_beta   90.00
_cell.angle_gamma   90.00
#
_symmetry.space_group_name_H-M   'P 1'
#
loop_
_entity.id
_entity.type
_entity.pdbx_description
1 polymer ?
#
loop_
_entity_poly.entity_id
_entity_poly.type
_entity_poly.pdbx_seq_one_letter_code
_entity_poly.pdbx_strand_id
1 'polypeptide(L)'
;KVYHTPKPGSYEEQERLCLYVTGNASGSSWKGKTVKTDIYYLKGALVSIFQLLGLSNLNWEPLSLARFENALAVRYGSQTLAELGTVKKKELLRFDIKQEVFFADIRWEALQKLLASHAISFKQLPNQLPVYRDLALVVDHSTTYQAVEAAIHRSRLDKLEEIRLFDI
;
A
#
# COMPACT_ATOMS: atom_id res chain seq x y z
N LYS A 1 8.11 12.51 -14.29
CA LYS A 1 9.56 12.28 -14.44
C LYS A 1 10.29 12.96 -13.30
N VAL A 2 11.32 12.31 -12.78
CA VAL A 2 12.23 12.85 -11.76
C VAL A 2 13.63 12.80 -12.34
N TYR A 3 14.37 13.90 -12.16
CA TYR A 3 15.72 14.01 -12.68
C TYR A 3 16.74 14.05 -11.53
N HIS A 4 17.77 13.27 -11.67
CA HIS A 4 18.92 13.25 -10.76
C HIS A 4 20.19 13.65 -11.50
N THR A 5 21.07 14.34 -10.81
CA THR A 5 22.38 14.72 -11.32
C THR A 5 23.46 14.01 -10.48
N PRO A 6 23.79 12.75 -10.77
CA PRO A 6 24.78 11.99 -10.00
C PRO A 6 26.20 12.58 -10.12
N LYS A 7 26.49 13.23 -11.24
CA LYS A 7 27.74 13.97 -11.50
C LYS A 7 27.44 15.21 -12.31
N PRO A 8 28.24 16.29 -12.19
CA PRO A 8 28.12 17.45 -13.06
C PRO A 8 28.12 17.05 -14.54
N GLY A 9 27.11 17.46 -15.29
CA GLY A 9 26.92 17.14 -16.71
C GLY A 9 26.31 15.77 -17.02
N SER A 10 25.99 14.94 -16.02
CA SER A 10 25.26 13.67 -16.19
C SER A 10 23.88 13.77 -15.56
N TYR A 11 22.84 13.50 -16.34
CA TYR A 11 21.46 13.53 -15.88
C TYR A 11 20.86 12.13 -16.01
N GLU A 12 20.24 11.67 -14.93
CA GLU A 12 19.43 10.44 -14.92
C GLU A 12 17.96 10.83 -14.81
N GLU A 13 17.15 10.32 -15.72
CA GLU A 13 15.71 10.48 -15.71
C GLU A 13 15.08 9.21 -15.15
N GLN A 14 14.12 9.37 -14.24
CA GLN A 14 13.33 8.27 -13.69
C GLN A 14 11.86 8.55 -13.89
N GLU A 15 11.11 7.56 -14.36
CA GLU A 15 9.67 7.63 -14.43
C GLU A 15 9.05 7.25 -13.07
N ARG A 16 8.12 8.07 -12.61
CA ARG A 16 7.38 7.90 -11.38
C ARG A 16 5.90 8.05 -11.65
N LEU A 17 5.07 7.18 -11.04
CA LEU A 17 3.62 7.34 -11.02
C LEU A 17 3.21 7.78 -9.63
N CYS A 18 2.57 8.96 -9.56
CA CYS A 18 2.13 9.53 -8.30
C CYS A 18 0.62 9.39 -8.14
N LEU A 19 0.19 8.94 -6.96
CA LEU A 19 -1.19 9.01 -6.53
C LEU A 19 -1.28 9.94 -5.33
N TYR A 20 -2.35 10.71 -5.28
CA TYR A 20 -2.65 11.53 -4.11
C TYR A 20 -4.15 11.51 -3.84
N VAL A 21 -4.48 11.62 -2.56
CA VAL A 21 -5.86 11.62 -2.07
C VAL A 21 -5.99 12.71 -1.03
N THR A 22 -7.10 13.42 -1.09
CA THR A 22 -7.46 14.48 -0.14
C THR A 22 -8.97 14.63 -0.05
N GLY A 23 -9.47 15.18 1.05
CA GLY A 23 -10.89 15.48 1.23
C GLY A 23 -11.71 14.26 1.67
N ASN A 24 -12.82 14.01 1.00
CA ASN A 24 -13.80 13.00 1.40
C ASN A 24 -13.81 11.82 0.44
N ALA A 25 -13.91 10.61 0.97
CA ALA A 25 -14.01 9.37 0.20
C ALA A 25 -15.37 9.23 -0.52
N SER A 26 -16.41 9.88 -0.01
CA SER A 26 -17.74 9.89 -0.62
C SER A 26 -18.30 11.32 -0.66
N GLY A 27 -19.10 11.59 -1.68
CA GLY A 27 -19.88 12.83 -1.72
C GLY A 27 -20.87 12.93 -0.56
N SER A 28 -21.29 14.16 -0.23
CA SER A 28 -22.34 14.37 0.75
C SER A 28 -23.65 13.70 0.27
N SER A 29 -24.23 12.87 1.13
CA SER A 29 -25.50 12.20 0.86
C SER A 29 -26.43 12.38 2.05
N TRP A 30 -27.72 12.57 1.78
CA TRP A 30 -28.74 12.62 2.84
C TRP A 30 -28.81 11.30 3.62
N LYS A 31 -28.34 10.21 3.07
CA LYS A 31 -28.48 8.85 3.60
C LYS A 31 -27.29 8.36 4.42
N GLY A 32 -26.16 9.08 4.40
CA GLY A 32 -24.96 8.62 5.09
C GLY A 32 -24.07 9.78 5.56
N LYS A 33 -23.25 9.49 6.58
CA LYS A 33 -22.20 10.43 7.04
C LYS A 33 -21.08 10.50 6.01
N THR A 34 -20.57 11.66 5.76
CA THR A 34 -19.38 11.87 4.95
C THR A 34 -18.17 11.25 5.65
N VAL A 35 -17.50 10.36 4.97
CA VAL A 35 -16.26 9.71 5.45
C VAL A 35 -15.07 10.46 4.84
N LYS A 36 -14.17 10.94 5.68
CA LYS A 36 -12.91 11.54 5.22
C LYS A 36 -11.98 10.44 4.66
N THR A 37 -11.19 10.82 3.68
CA THR A 37 -10.09 9.97 3.23
C THR A 37 -8.98 9.95 4.27
N ASP A 38 -8.26 8.83 4.32
CA ASP A 38 -7.12 8.62 5.21
C ASP A 38 -6.00 7.86 4.47
N ILE A 39 -4.93 7.58 5.19
CA ILE A 39 -3.80 6.81 4.65
C ILE A 39 -4.20 5.38 4.26
N TYR A 40 -5.19 4.79 4.95
CA TYR A 40 -5.67 3.44 4.66
C TYR A 40 -6.46 3.39 3.37
N TYR A 41 -7.19 4.47 3.04
CA TYR A 41 -7.86 4.61 1.74
C TYR A 41 -6.84 4.56 0.59
N LEU A 42 -5.75 5.34 0.70
CA LEU A 42 -4.67 5.33 -0.29
C LEU A 42 -3.96 3.97 -0.33
N LYS A 43 -3.70 3.37 0.83
CA LYS A 43 -3.12 2.03 0.92
C LYS A 43 -3.99 0.99 0.22
N GLY A 44 -5.31 1.02 0.44
CA GLY A 44 -6.27 0.14 -0.23
C GLY A 44 -6.25 0.29 -1.75
N ALA A 45 -6.18 1.52 -2.26
CA ALA A 45 -6.04 1.79 -3.70
C ALA A 45 -4.75 1.18 -4.27
N LEU A 46 -3.61 1.34 -3.57
CA LEU A 46 -2.34 0.72 -3.97
C LEU A 46 -2.41 -0.81 -3.96
N VAL A 47 -2.98 -1.40 -2.91
CA VAL A 47 -3.19 -2.86 -2.82
C VAL A 47 -3.99 -3.35 -4.02
N SER A 48 -5.11 -2.67 -4.34
CA SER A 48 -5.95 -3.03 -5.49
C SER A 48 -5.18 -2.96 -6.81
N ILE A 49 -4.39 -1.90 -7.02
CA ILE A 49 -3.56 -1.75 -8.22
C ILE A 49 -2.55 -2.91 -8.32
N PHE A 50 -1.82 -3.20 -7.26
CA PHE A 50 -0.82 -4.26 -7.28
C PHE A 50 -1.44 -5.65 -7.43
N GLN A 51 -2.60 -5.90 -6.82
CA GLN A 51 -3.35 -7.15 -7.00
C GLN A 51 -3.82 -7.35 -8.44
N LEU A 52 -4.32 -6.30 -9.09
CA LEU A 52 -4.69 -6.33 -10.51
C LEU A 52 -3.49 -6.66 -11.42
N LEU A 53 -2.28 -6.29 -10.98
CA LEU A 53 -1.03 -6.61 -11.65
C LEU A 53 -0.47 -7.99 -11.27
N GLY A 54 -1.19 -8.77 -10.46
CA GLY A 54 -0.78 -10.10 -10.00
C GLY A 54 0.23 -10.10 -8.86
N LEU A 55 0.48 -8.95 -8.21
CA LEU A 55 1.43 -8.81 -7.11
C LEU A 55 0.70 -8.88 -5.76
N SER A 56 0.57 -10.08 -5.18
CA SER A 56 -0.19 -10.30 -3.94
C SER A 56 0.66 -10.30 -2.66
N ASN A 57 1.96 -10.64 -2.76
CA ASN A 57 2.82 -10.77 -1.59
C ASN A 57 3.62 -9.48 -1.33
N LEU A 58 2.92 -8.41 -0.95
CA LEU A 58 3.53 -7.11 -0.66
C LEU A 58 3.92 -7.01 0.81
N ASN A 59 5.13 -6.53 1.06
CA ASN A 59 5.60 -6.19 2.40
C ASN A 59 5.52 -4.67 2.63
N TRP A 60 5.00 -4.27 3.78
CA TRP A 60 4.80 -2.88 4.17
C TRP A 60 5.73 -2.56 5.34
N GLU A 61 6.72 -1.73 5.10
CA GLU A 61 7.75 -1.41 6.09
C GLU A 61 7.65 0.07 6.49
N PRO A 62 7.69 0.39 7.79
CA PRO A 62 7.79 1.77 8.23
C PRO A 62 9.03 2.44 7.62
N LEU A 63 8.84 3.68 7.14
CA LEU A 63 9.88 4.46 6.51
C LEU A 63 9.89 5.88 7.10
N SER A 64 11.09 6.42 7.34
CA SER A 64 11.23 7.80 7.77
C SER A 64 11.65 8.67 6.59
N LEU A 65 10.77 9.57 6.16
CA LEU A 65 11.03 10.53 5.08
C LEU A 65 10.79 11.96 5.56
N ALA A 66 11.66 12.87 5.17
CA ALA A 66 11.58 14.27 5.61
C ALA A 66 10.25 14.95 5.23
N ARG A 67 9.66 14.55 4.08
CA ARG A 67 8.42 15.10 3.51
C ARG A 67 7.12 14.50 4.06
N PHE A 68 7.19 13.33 4.70
CA PHE A 68 6.02 12.60 5.18
C PHE A 68 5.98 12.44 6.69
N GLU A 69 4.77 12.31 7.21
CA GLU A 69 4.45 11.69 8.49
C GLU A 69 3.95 10.27 8.23
N ASN A 70 4.25 9.34 9.13
CA ASN A 70 3.76 7.96 9.05
C ASN A 70 3.99 7.30 7.67
N ALA A 71 5.21 7.44 7.13
CA ALA A 71 5.52 6.89 5.82
C ALA A 71 5.72 5.37 5.86
N LEU A 72 5.33 4.72 4.75
CA LEU A 72 5.53 3.30 4.51
C LEU A 72 6.23 3.09 3.17
N ALA A 73 7.13 2.12 3.12
CA ALA A 73 7.63 1.55 1.88
C ALA A 73 6.84 0.31 1.52
N VAL A 74 6.53 0.16 0.23
CA VAL A 74 5.90 -1.04 -0.33
C VAL A 74 6.95 -1.83 -1.07
N ARG A 75 7.17 -3.09 -0.66
CA ARG A 75 8.18 -3.95 -1.25
C ARG A 75 7.57 -5.23 -1.81
N TYR A 76 8.16 -5.70 -2.88
CA TYR A 76 7.94 -7.04 -3.42
C TYR A 76 9.28 -7.77 -3.44
N GLY A 77 9.43 -8.79 -2.60
CA GLY A 77 10.76 -9.38 -2.31
C GLY A 77 11.73 -8.32 -1.76
N SER A 78 12.89 -8.17 -2.39
CA SER A 78 13.90 -7.18 -2.02
C SER A 78 13.68 -5.81 -2.67
N GLN A 79 12.75 -5.68 -3.63
CA GLN A 79 12.58 -4.49 -4.44
C GLN A 79 11.52 -3.54 -3.85
N THR A 80 11.86 -2.28 -3.65
CA THR A 80 10.89 -1.24 -3.27
C THR A 80 10.13 -0.78 -4.51
N LEU A 81 8.81 -0.93 -4.48
CA LEU A 81 7.92 -0.55 -5.58
C LEU A 81 7.28 0.82 -5.39
N ALA A 82 6.96 1.17 -4.16
CA ALA A 82 6.33 2.46 -3.85
C ALA A 82 6.70 2.95 -2.44
N GLU A 83 6.51 4.24 -2.25
CA GLU A 83 6.56 4.92 -0.96
C GLU A 83 5.27 5.71 -0.78
N LEU A 84 4.65 5.65 0.39
CA LEU A 84 3.45 6.43 0.67
C LEU A 84 3.51 7.03 2.08
N GLY A 85 2.72 8.07 2.29
CA GLY A 85 2.65 8.71 3.60
C GLY A 85 1.72 9.91 3.61
N THR A 86 1.47 10.42 4.81
CA THR A 86 0.79 11.71 5.00
C THR A 86 1.77 12.82 4.76
N VAL A 87 1.45 13.74 3.87
CA VAL A 87 2.32 14.90 3.58
C VAL A 87 2.37 15.81 4.80
N LYS A 88 3.59 16.15 5.25
CA LYS A 88 3.76 17.03 6.40
C LYS A 88 3.12 18.40 6.17
N LYS A 89 2.44 18.91 7.19
CA LYS A 89 1.80 20.21 7.17
C LYS A 89 2.73 21.36 6.71
N LYS A 90 4.00 21.29 7.08
CA LYS A 90 5.04 22.24 6.64
C LYS A 90 5.18 22.28 5.11
N GLU A 91 5.11 21.13 4.46
CA GLU A 91 5.21 21.07 3.00
C GLU A 91 3.93 21.56 2.32
N LEU A 92 2.75 21.23 2.89
CA LEU A 92 1.47 21.68 2.37
C LEU A 92 1.34 23.22 2.45
N LEU A 93 1.79 23.84 3.53
CA LEU A 93 1.75 25.29 3.71
C LEU A 93 2.58 26.06 2.66
N ARG A 94 3.63 25.45 2.09
CA ARG A 94 4.41 26.08 1.01
C ARG A 94 3.61 26.28 -0.27
N PHE A 95 2.50 25.56 -0.42
CA PHE A 95 1.59 25.62 -1.56
C PHE A 95 0.19 26.13 -1.17
N ASP A 96 0.05 26.72 0.03
CA ASP A 96 -1.24 27.19 0.60
C ASP A 96 -2.32 26.08 0.66
N ILE A 97 -1.89 24.82 0.82
CA ILE A 97 -2.81 23.68 0.97
C ILE A 97 -3.14 23.53 2.46
N LYS A 98 -4.44 23.61 2.80
CA LYS A 98 -4.93 23.61 4.20
C LYS A 98 -5.44 22.24 4.64
N GLN A 99 -5.87 21.40 3.70
CA GLN A 99 -6.34 20.04 3.97
C GLN A 99 -5.18 19.03 4.02
N GLU A 100 -5.42 17.92 4.69
CA GLU A 100 -4.51 16.79 4.65
C GLU A 100 -4.41 16.18 3.24
N VAL A 101 -3.20 15.79 2.87
CA VAL A 101 -2.92 15.12 1.60
C VAL A 101 -2.16 13.84 1.90
N PHE A 102 -2.67 12.74 1.39
CA PHE A 102 -2.02 11.44 1.38
C PHE A 102 -1.42 11.21 0.00
N PHE A 103 -0.17 10.84 -0.05
CA PHE A 103 0.58 10.79 -1.29
C PHE A 103 1.35 9.47 -1.40
N ALA A 104 1.35 8.90 -2.59
CA ALA A 104 2.14 7.74 -2.93
C ALA A 104 2.98 8.01 -4.17
N ASP A 105 4.21 7.52 -4.16
CA ASP A 105 5.19 7.62 -5.24
C ASP A 105 5.59 6.20 -5.67
N ILE A 106 5.12 5.76 -6.82
CA ILE A 106 5.39 4.44 -7.39
C ILE A 106 6.59 4.53 -8.33
N ARG A 107 7.56 3.66 -8.15
CA ARG A 107 8.73 3.50 -9.01
C ARG A 107 8.33 2.78 -10.29
N TRP A 108 7.87 3.56 -11.28
CA TRP A 108 7.23 3.04 -12.48
C TRP A 108 8.11 2.07 -13.28
N GLU A 109 9.37 2.43 -13.52
CA GLU A 109 10.31 1.56 -14.23
C GLU A 109 10.59 0.25 -13.49
N ALA A 110 10.69 0.30 -12.14
CA ALA A 110 10.88 -0.88 -11.32
C ALA A 110 9.67 -1.83 -11.44
N LEU A 111 8.47 -1.26 -11.41
CA LEU A 111 7.22 -1.99 -11.60
C LEU A 111 7.14 -2.61 -12.99
N GLN A 112 7.44 -1.87 -14.05
CA GLN A 112 7.45 -2.39 -15.42
C GLN A 112 8.44 -3.55 -15.60
N LYS A 113 9.67 -3.41 -15.10
CA LYS A 113 10.67 -4.48 -15.16
C LYS A 113 10.21 -5.75 -14.43
N LEU A 114 9.58 -5.58 -13.27
CA LEU A 114 9.02 -6.71 -12.52
C LEU A 114 7.91 -7.40 -13.32
N LEU A 115 6.97 -6.63 -13.89
CA LEU A 115 5.84 -7.16 -14.66
C LEU A 115 6.29 -7.85 -15.95
N ALA A 116 7.33 -7.34 -16.61
CA ALA A 116 7.88 -7.97 -17.81
C ALA A 116 8.44 -9.38 -17.54
N SER A 117 8.88 -9.65 -16.32
CA SER A 117 9.35 -10.98 -15.87
C SER A 117 8.26 -11.83 -15.21
N HIS A 118 7.06 -11.27 -14.99
CA HIS A 118 5.98 -11.93 -14.27
C HIS A 118 5.08 -12.67 -15.25
N ALA A 119 5.08 -14.01 -15.18
CA ALA A 119 4.19 -14.83 -15.99
C ALA A 119 2.78 -14.86 -15.36
N ILE A 120 1.78 -14.50 -16.14
CA ILE A 120 0.39 -14.68 -15.74
C ILE A 120 0.10 -16.17 -15.73
N SER A 121 -0.22 -16.71 -14.55
CA SER A 121 -0.57 -18.12 -14.37
C SER A 121 -2.05 -18.23 -14.05
N PHE A 122 -2.77 -19.00 -14.85
CA PHE A 122 -4.14 -19.35 -14.55
C PHE A 122 -4.18 -20.41 -13.44
N LYS A 123 -4.94 -20.13 -12.38
CA LYS A 123 -5.30 -21.13 -11.37
C LYS A 123 -6.76 -21.52 -11.55
N GLN A 124 -7.03 -22.80 -11.65
CA GLN A 124 -8.40 -23.31 -11.65
C GLN A 124 -9.08 -22.89 -10.33
N LEU A 125 -10.30 -22.38 -10.44
CA LEU A 125 -11.09 -22.04 -9.25
C LEU A 125 -11.37 -23.32 -8.45
N PRO A 126 -11.25 -23.28 -7.11
CA PRO A 126 -11.58 -24.41 -6.28
C PRO A 126 -13.06 -24.75 -6.40
N ASN A 127 -13.38 -26.03 -6.59
CA ASN A 127 -14.77 -26.51 -6.63
C ASN A 127 -15.42 -26.61 -5.24
N GLN A 128 -14.69 -26.31 -4.18
CA GLN A 128 -15.15 -26.37 -2.80
C GLN A 128 -15.57 -24.99 -2.33
N LEU A 129 -16.69 -24.90 -1.63
CA LEU A 129 -17.11 -23.65 -0.99
C LEU A 129 -16.15 -23.31 0.17
N PRO A 130 -15.82 -22.03 0.36
CA PRO A 130 -14.98 -21.59 1.47
C PRO A 130 -15.71 -21.81 2.80
N VAL A 131 -14.96 -22.19 3.83
CA VAL A 131 -15.44 -22.32 5.20
C VAL A 131 -14.79 -21.23 6.04
N TYR A 132 -15.63 -20.40 6.68
CA TYR A 132 -15.18 -19.32 7.55
C TYR A 132 -14.99 -19.81 8.97
N ARG A 133 -13.94 -19.33 9.62
CA ARG A 133 -13.64 -19.59 11.03
C ARG A 133 -13.12 -18.29 11.67
N ASP A 134 -13.71 -17.93 12.80
CA ASP A 134 -13.27 -16.81 13.60
C ASP A 134 -12.21 -17.27 14.59
N LEU A 135 -11.18 -16.47 14.77
CA LEU A 135 -10.09 -16.69 15.72
C LEU A 135 -9.93 -15.43 16.58
N ALA A 136 -10.19 -15.54 17.88
CA ALA A 136 -9.92 -14.48 18.83
C ALA A 136 -8.54 -14.70 19.47
N LEU A 137 -7.72 -13.67 19.47
CA LEU A 137 -6.38 -13.68 20.03
C LEU A 137 -6.21 -12.57 21.06
N VAL A 138 -5.53 -12.87 22.15
CA VAL A 138 -5.05 -11.85 23.10
C VAL A 138 -3.57 -11.66 22.83
N VAL A 139 -3.18 -10.45 22.46
CA VAL A 139 -1.80 -10.11 22.10
C VAL A 139 -1.37 -8.83 22.81
N ASP A 140 -0.06 -8.62 22.93
CA ASP A 140 0.49 -7.38 23.47
C ASP A 140 0.19 -6.19 22.53
N HIS A 141 0.03 -5.00 23.10
CA HIS A 141 -0.21 -3.76 22.35
C HIS A 141 0.84 -3.43 21.29
N SER A 142 2.07 -3.94 21.46
CA SER A 142 3.15 -3.79 20.49
C SER A 142 3.02 -4.72 19.29
N THR A 143 2.12 -5.70 19.33
CA THR A 143 1.94 -6.68 18.25
C THR A 143 1.16 -6.07 17.10
N THR A 144 1.76 -6.04 15.93
CA THR A 144 1.07 -5.53 14.72
C THR A 144 0.22 -6.64 14.08
N TYR A 145 -0.87 -6.26 13.41
CA TYR A 145 -1.65 -7.20 12.60
C TYR A 145 -0.78 -7.98 11.61
N GLN A 146 0.17 -7.31 10.96
CA GLN A 146 1.12 -7.95 10.04
C GLN A 146 1.93 -9.07 10.70
N ALA A 147 2.32 -8.93 11.97
CA ALA A 147 3.03 -9.97 12.70
C ALA A 147 2.15 -11.19 12.95
N VAL A 148 0.86 -10.96 13.27
CA VAL A 148 -0.14 -12.03 13.44
C VAL A 148 -0.38 -12.76 12.11
N GLU A 149 -0.65 -12.03 11.04
CA GLU A 149 -0.85 -12.57 9.69
C GLU A 149 0.35 -13.41 9.24
N ALA A 150 1.57 -12.89 9.43
CA ALA A 150 2.80 -13.62 9.12
C ALA A 150 2.97 -14.90 9.95
N ALA A 151 2.52 -14.92 11.20
CA ALA A 151 2.54 -16.11 12.05
C ALA A 151 1.56 -17.18 11.53
N ILE A 152 0.36 -16.77 11.11
CA ILE A 152 -0.63 -17.68 10.52
C ILE A 152 -0.09 -18.27 9.20
N HIS A 153 0.48 -17.46 8.33
CA HIS A 153 1.09 -17.97 7.07
C HIS A 153 2.27 -18.91 7.33
N ARG A 154 3.07 -18.68 8.37
CA ARG A 154 4.15 -19.60 8.75
C ARG A 154 3.67 -20.95 9.23
N SER A 155 2.45 -21.07 9.76
CA SER A 155 1.87 -22.35 10.15
C SER A 155 1.53 -23.26 8.95
N ARG A 156 1.63 -22.75 7.71
CA ARG A 156 1.42 -23.47 6.46
C ARG A 156 0.10 -24.25 6.45
N LEU A 157 -0.98 -23.63 6.89
CA LEU A 157 -2.30 -24.23 6.83
C LEU A 157 -2.66 -24.54 5.38
N ASP A 158 -2.97 -25.80 5.12
CA ASP A 158 -3.43 -26.23 3.80
C ASP A 158 -4.76 -25.54 3.47
N LYS A 159 -4.90 -25.06 2.24
CA LYS A 159 -6.12 -24.42 1.73
C LYS A 159 -6.55 -23.13 2.45
N LEU A 160 -5.62 -22.42 3.12
CA LEU A 160 -5.88 -21.09 3.61
C LEU A 160 -6.03 -20.14 2.42
N GLU A 161 -7.21 -19.55 2.24
CA GLU A 161 -7.52 -18.65 1.13
C GLU A 161 -7.36 -17.17 1.52
N GLU A 162 -7.94 -16.78 2.67
CA GLU A 162 -7.97 -15.38 3.11
C GLU A 162 -7.83 -15.29 4.64
N ILE A 163 -7.18 -14.24 5.10
CA ILE A 163 -7.17 -13.80 6.49
C ILE A 163 -7.76 -12.39 6.51
N ARG A 164 -8.78 -12.18 7.34
CA ARG A 164 -9.45 -10.88 7.46
C ARG A 164 -9.53 -10.44 8.90
N LEU A 165 -9.06 -9.24 9.18
CA LEU A 165 -9.30 -8.59 10.46
C LEU A 165 -10.67 -7.92 10.44
N PHE A 166 -11.53 -8.22 11.42
CA PHE A 166 -12.89 -7.68 11.48
C PHE A 166 -13.23 -7.01 12.82
N ASP A 167 -12.43 -7.26 13.86
CA ASP A 167 -12.60 -6.65 15.18
C ASP A 167 -11.26 -6.50 15.90
N ILE A 168 -11.10 -5.42 16.71
CA ILE A 168 -9.90 -5.13 17.52
C ILE A 168 -10.32 -4.65 18.93
#